data_e0c32da0595c31526aa8dba89d2af8e0
#
_entry.id   e0c32da0595c31526aa8dba89d2af8e0
#
_cell.length_a   1.000
_cell.length_b   1.000
_cell.length_c   1.000
_cell.angle_alpha   90.00
_cell.angle_beta   90.00
_cell.angle_gamma   90.00
#
_symmetry.space_group_name_H-M   'P 1'
#
loop_
_entity.id
_entity.type
_entity.pdbx_description
1 polymer ?
#
loop_
_entity_poly.entity_id
_entity_poly.type
_entity_poly.pdbx_seq_one_letter_code
_entity_poly.pdbx_strand_id
1 'polypeptide(L)'
;GRNLSSERFLPPSPNFIQNKAMRINILTLFPEWFASPLDTALLGKAREAGLVEFDILNPRDRTEDRHHIVDDRPYGGGPGMVMMLEPLVKTLRELETERGGAGRIIMLAAAGKPLTQSLARELAREETLTLVCGRYEGIDARLMDILPVEQVSVGEAVLNGGEAAAMMLVEAATRLIPGFMGKEESGDDESFSAGLLEYPHFTRPEVFEDVPVPDVLRSGDHGRIAKWRREQSLRTTLRVRPDMLDGAPLTSDDMEYLRETVEAAGRLRLGRNLHCALVHYPVFLGDRKTGATSLTNLDVHDIARCSRTYGLGSFTVVTPLKDQQTILETLVRHWTEGPGGVSNPDRAEAFSLVRMASDVQGAIDLVEARTGQRPVLLGTSARDNGVMTPQAVRDLLVDRPVLLLFGTGHGMAPEILDACDGILRPLRWMDAYNHLPVRGAVAITLDRVLGDCC
;
A
#
# COMPACT_ATOMS: atom_id res chain seq x y z
N GLY A 1 37.30 -55.37 -25.86
CA GLY A 1 35.96 -55.44 -25.48
C GLY A 1 35.77 -55.55 -23.99
N ARG A 2 35.14 -54.62 -23.34
CA ARG A 2 34.39 -54.83 -22.09
C ARG A 2 33.18 -53.89 -22.19
N ASN A 3 32.00 -54.52 -22.22
CA ASN A 3 30.72 -53.93 -22.09
C ASN A 3 30.62 -53.21 -20.71
N LEU A 4 30.33 -51.93 -20.68
CA LEU A 4 29.83 -51.23 -19.53
C LEU A 4 28.33 -51.06 -19.71
N SER A 5 27.58 -51.81 -18.90
CA SER A 5 26.14 -51.76 -18.75
C SER A 5 25.71 -50.38 -18.27
N SER A 6 24.83 -49.76 -19.05
CA SER A 6 24.11 -48.55 -18.67
C SER A 6 23.07 -48.90 -17.60
N GLU A 7 23.40 -48.72 -16.34
CA GLU A 7 22.39 -48.64 -15.27
C GLU A 7 21.60 -47.33 -15.45
N ARG A 8 20.34 -47.46 -15.85
CA ARG A 8 19.37 -46.39 -15.84
C ARG A 8 19.08 -46.07 -14.36
N PHE A 9 19.53 -44.91 -13.92
CA PHE A 9 19.00 -44.31 -12.69
C PHE A 9 17.51 -44.04 -12.92
N LEU A 10 16.67 -44.86 -12.35
CA LEU A 10 15.27 -44.53 -12.10
C LEU A 10 15.23 -43.49 -10.97
N PRO A 11 14.52 -42.36 -11.17
CA PRO A 11 14.28 -41.44 -10.05
C PRO A 11 13.52 -42.19 -8.96
N PRO A 12 13.79 -41.90 -7.67
CA PRO A 12 13.01 -42.48 -6.59
C PRO A 12 11.54 -42.16 -6.80
N SER A 13 10.70 -43.18 -6.69
CA SER A 13 9.25 -43.03 -6.67
C SER A 13 8.88 -41.95 -5.66
N PRO A 14 7.97 -41.01 -5.97
CA PRO A 14 7.50 -40.07 -4.98
C PRO A 14 6.87 -40.89 -3.86
N ASN A 15 7.48 -40.85 -2.66
CA ASN A 15 6.84 -41.29 -1.44
C ASN A 15 5.55 -40.47 -1.36
N PHE A 16 4.43 -41.11 -1.58
CA PHE A 16 3.12 -40.64 -1.12
C PHE A 16 3.21 -40.56 0.41
N ILE A 17 3.64 -39.39 0.90
CA ILE A 17 3.28 -38.97 2.23
C ILE A 17 1.76 -38.92 2.17
N GLN A 18 1.09 -39.80 2.91
CA GLN A 18 -0.34 -39.70 3.16
C GLN A 18 -0.53 -38.30 3.81
N ASN A 19 -0.87 -37.30 3.00
CA ASN A 19 -1.20 -35.99 3.51
C ASN A 19 -2.46 -36.17 4.33
N LYS A 20 -2.32 -36.03 5.64
CA LYS A 20 -3.46 -35.97 6.57
C LYS A 20 -4.33 -34.80 6.09
N ALA A 21 -5.64 -35.02 5.98
CA ALA A 21 -6.58 -33.97 5.60
C ALA A 21 -6.38 -32.73 6.48
N MET A 22 -6.35 -31.55 5.87
CA MET A 22 -6.36 -30.29 6.61
C MET A 22 -7.70 -30.16 7.32
N ARG A 23 -7.70 -29.99 8.64
CA ARG A 23 -8.93 -29.78 9.41
C ARG A 23 -9.19 -28.30 9.60
N ILE A 24 -10.41 -27.89 9.34
CA ILE A 24 -10.87 -26.51 9.56
C ILE A 24 -12.09 -26.53 10.46
N ASN A 25 -11.93 -26.05 11.70
CA ASN A 25 -13.02 -25.84 12.63
C ASN A 25 -13.57 -24.44 12.45
N ILE A 26 -14.88 -24.28 12.42
CA ILE A 26 -15.56 -22.98 12.25
C ILE A 26 -16.52 -22.79 13.42
N LEU A 27 -16.23 -21.83 14.29
CA LEU A 27 -17.10 -21.44 15.39
C LEU A 27 -18.02 -20.30 14.90
N THR A 28 -19.31 -20.59 14.86
CA THR A 28 -20.34 -19.65 14.40
C THR A 28 -21.66 -19.83 15.13
N LEU A 29 -22.44 -18.75 15.24
CA LEU A 29 -23.82 -18.82 15.75
C LEU A 29 -24.82 -19.30 14.68
N PHE A 30 -24.38 -19.45 13.42
CA PHE A 30 -25.19 -19.79 12.26
C PHE A 30 -24.56 -20.91 11.42
N PRO A 31 -24.52 -22.16 11.92
CA PRO A 31 -23.91 -23.29 11.20
C PRO A 31 -24.46 -23.51 9.80
N GLU A 32 -25.76 -23.29 9.61
CA GLU A 32 -26.46 -23.43 8.33
C GLU A 32 -25.95 -22.49 7.23
N TRP A 33 -25.28 -21.40 7.61
CA TRP A 33 -24.67 -20.46 6.66
C TRP A 33 -23.62 -21.13 5.77
N PHE A 34 -22.94 -22.16 6.29
CA PHE A 34 -21.87 -22.88 5.62
C PHE A 34 -22.33 -24.09 4.80
N ALA A 35 -23.58 -24.50 4.89
CA ALA A 35 -24.08 -25.74 4.30
C ALA A 35 -23.88 -25.82 2.78
N SER A 36 -24.08 -24.72 2.06
CA SER A 36 -23.94 -24.69 0.59
C SER A 36 -22.49 -24.42 0.14
N PRO A 37 -21.78 -23.38 0.60
CA PRO A 37 -20.48 -23.04 0.06
C PRO A 37 -19.41 -24.11 0.28
N LEU A 38 -19.47 -24.86 1.37
CA LEU A 38 -18.47 -25.93 1.65
C LEU A 38 -18.73 -27.22 0.84
N ASP A 39 -19.93 -27.39 0.28
CA ASP A 39 -20.31 -28.62 -0.46
C ASP A 39 -20.30 -28.41 -1.98
N THR A 40 -19.92 -27.24 -2.45
CA THR A 40 -19.96 -26.93 -3.88
C THR A 40 -18.59 -26.73 -4.51
N ALA A 41 -18.53 -26.86 -5.85
CA ALA A 41 -17.36 -26.57 -6.68
C ALA A 41 -16.08 -27.31 -6.23
N LEU A 42 -14.96 -26.62 -6.09
CA LEU A 42 -13.68 -27.22 -5.74
C LEU A 42 -13.60 -27.63 -4.26
N LEU A 43 -14.24 -26.89 -3.37
CA LEU A 43 -14.30 -27.25 -1.94
C LEU A 43 -15.04 -28.57 -1.72
N GLY A 44 -16.20 -28.76 -2.34
CA GLY A 44 -16.95 -30.03 -2.27
C GLY A 44 -16.11 -31.21 -2.77
N LYS A 45 -15.43 -31.06 -3.92
CA LYS A 45 -14.51 -32.08 -4.44
C LYS A 45 -13.32 -32.37 -3.51
N ALA A 46 -12.75 -31.33 -2.90
CA ALA A 46 -11.64 -31.49 -1.97
C ALA A 46 -12.06 -32.24 -0.68
N ARG A 47 -13.28 -32.01 -0.20
CA ARG A 47 -13.88 -32.78 0.90
C ARG A 47 -14.08 -34.24 0.51
N GLU A 48 -14.68 -34.50 -0.63
CA GLU A 48 -14.89 -35.87 -1.16
C GLU A 48 -13.55 -36.60 -1.36
N ALA A 49 -12.50 -35.89 -1.76
CA ALA A 49 -11.16 -36.42 -1.93
C ALA A 49 -10.37 -36.57 -0.60
N GLY A 50 -10.92 -36.13 0.53
CA GLY A 50 -10.26 -36.18 1.84
C GLY A 50 -9.06 -35.23 1.97
N LEU A 51 -9.00 -34.16 1.19
CA LEU A 51 -7.96 -33.14 1.32
C LEU A 51 -8.25 -32.13 2.44
N VAL A 52 -9.54 -31.87 2.68
CA VAL A 52 -10.02 -30.93 3.70
C VAL A 52 -11.20 -31.51 4.44
N GLU A 53 -11.23 -31.33 5.77
CA GLU A 53 -12.36 -31.67 6.64
C GLU A 53 -12.85 -30.40 7.34
N PHE A 54 -14.18 -30.26 7.47
CA PHE A 54 -14.80 -29.13 8.14
C PHE A 54 -15.62 -29.60 9.34
N ASP A 55 -15.35 -29.00 10.51
CA ASP A 55 -16.14 -29.11 11.72
C ASP A 55 -16.79 -27.75 12.02
N ILE A 56 -18.12 -27.68 11.97
CA ILE A 56 -18.86 -26.45 12.25
C ILE A 56 -19.48 -26.55 13.64
N LEU A 57 -19.11 -25.63 14.52
CA LEU A 57 -19.43 -25.68 15.93
C LEU A 57 -20.25 -24.44 16.32
N ASN A 58 -21.36 -24.64 17.02
CA ASN A 58 -22.14 -23.55 17.55
C ASN A 58 -21.81 -23.34 19.04
N PRO A 59 -21.23 -22.19 19.44
CA PRO A 59 -20.97 -21.90 20.84
C PRO A 59 -22.22 -21.94 21.74
N ARG A 60 -23.43 -21.77 21.19
CA ARG A 60 -24.69 -21.88 21.93
C ARG A 60 -24.87 -23.27 22.57
N ASP A 61 -24.31 -24.32 21.95
CA ASP A 61 -24.39 -25.69 22.47
C ASP A 61 -23.61 -25.87 23.77
N ARG A 62 -22.82 -24.87 24.18
CA ARG A 62 -21.98 -24.88 25.40
C ARG A 62 -22.50 -23.94 26.48
N THR A 63 -23.70 -23.38 26.29
CA THR A 63 -24.40 -22.62 27.33
C THR A 63 -25.20 -23.52 28.26
N GLU A 64 -25.26 -23.18 29.53
CA GLU A 64 -26.00 -23.94 30.54
C GLU A 64 -27.41 -23.37 30.80
N ASP A 65 -27.63 -22.15 30.33
CA ASP A 65 -28.90 -21.48 30.52
C ASP A 65 -29.97 -21.95 29.50
N ARG A 66 -31.23 -21.88 29.91
CA ARG A 66 -32.38 -22.33 29.10
C ARG A 66 -32.53 -21.59 27.77
N HIS A 67 -32.03 -20.38 27.66
CA HIS A 67 -32.19 -19.51 26.50
C HIS A 67 -30.99 -19.52 25.56
N HIS A 68 -29.93 -20.30 25.89
CA HIS A 68 -28.70 -20.40 25.13
C HIS A 68 -28.08 -19.03 24.82
N ILE A 69 -27.95 -18.19 25.88
CA ILE A 69 -27.44 -16.81 25.78
C ILE A 69 -25.94 -16.83 25.48
N VAL A 70 -25.53 -16.11 24.46
CA VAL A 70 -24.13 -16.04 24.01
C VAL A 70 -23.62 -14.59 23.89
N ASP A 71 -24.45 -13.62 24.23
CA ASP A 71 -24.16 -12.19 24.11
C ASP A 71 -24.74 -11.41 25.30
N ASP A 72 -24.07 -10.31 25.65
CA ASP A 72 -24.48 -9.41 26.73
C ASP A 72 -24.10 -7.96 26.40
N ARG A 73 -24.58 -7.02 27.20
CA ARG A 73 -24.32 -5.58 27.04
C ARG A 73 -22.83 -5.27 27.26
N PRO A 74 -22.25 -4.36 26.46
CA PRO A 74 -20.86 -3.96 26.65
C PRO A 74 -20.66 -3.21 27.98
N TYR A 75 -19.57 -3.50 28.66
CA TYR A 75 -19.10 -2.65 29.77
C TYR A 75 -18.77 -1.24 29.24
N GLY A 76 -19.09 -0.23 30.00
CA GLY A 76 -18.93 1.17 29.58
C GLY A 76 -20.14 1.72 28.80
N GLY A 77 -21.15 0.88 28.53
CA GLY A 77 -22.35 1.28 27.76
C GLY A 77 -22.07 1.33 26.25
N GLY A 78 -23.06 1.79 25.51
CA GLY A 78 -23.02 1.86 24.04
C GLY A 78 -24.14 1.06 23.38
N PRO A 79 -24.35 1.18 22.09
CA PRO A 79 -25.33 0.38 21.35
C PRO A 79 -24.83 -1.05 21.15
N GLY A 80 -25.77 -1.97 20.91
CA GLY A 80 -25.49 -3.35 20.54
C GLY A 80 -25.15 -4.26 21.72
N MET A 81 -24.63 -5.44 21.39
CA MET A 81 -24.28 -6.54 22.29
C MET A 81 -22.87 -7.03 21.95
N VAL A 82 -22.23 -7.76 22.86
CA VAL A 82 -20.90 -8.34 22.70
C VAL A 82 -21.00 -9.85 22.96
N MET A 83 -20.34 -10.68 22.13
CA MET A 83 -20.29 -12.12 22.35
C MET A 83 -19.53 -12.45 23.62
N MET A 84 -20.14 -13.31 24.45
CA MET A 84 -19.63 -13.72 25.75
C MET A 84 -18.44 -14.68 25.61
N LEU A 85 -17.50 -14.61 26.56
CA LEU A 85 -16.31 -15.47 26.59
C LEU A 85 -16.62 -16.93 26.88
N GLU A 86 -17.47 -17.19 27.87
CA GLU A 86 -17.64 -18.53 28.42
C GLU A 86 -18.01 -19.57 27.37
N PRO A 87 -19.04 -19.37 26.51
CA PRO A 87 -19.37 -20.35 25.46
C PRO A 87 -18.26 -20.57 24.45
N LEU A 88 -17.54 -19.49 24.07
CA LEU A 88 -16.42 -19.56 23.12
C LEU A 88 -15.22 -20.32 23.71
N VAL A 89 -14.82 -19.98 24.94
CA VAL A 89 -13.68 -20.62 25.61
C VAL A 89 -13.96 -22.09 25.88
N LYS A 90 -15.19 -22.44 26.29
CA LYS A 90 -15.60 -23.85 26.45
C LYS A 90 -15.46 -24.61 25.14
N THR A 91 -16.00 -24.08 24.04
CA THR A 91 -15.91 -24.70 22.71
C THR A 91 -14.46 -24.90 22.27
N LEU A 92 -13.61 -23.87 22.43
CA LEU A 92 -12.20 -23.94 22.03
C LEU A 92 -11.40 -24.94 22.89
N ARG A 93 -11.66 -25.02 24.19
CA ARG A 93 -11.00 -26.01 25.08
C ARG A 93 -11.44 -27.44 24.82
N GLU A 94 -12.67 -27.66 24.39
CA GLU A 94 -13.12 -28.98 23.94
C GLU A 94 -12.39 -29.45 22.69
N LEU A 95 -12.16 -28.53 21.72
CA LEU A 95 -11.34 -28.86 20.55
C LEU A 95 -9.93 -29.31 20.95
N GLU A 96 -9.32 -28.68 21.97
CA GLU A 96 -8.01 -29.07 22.49
C GLU A 96 -8.01 -30.49 23.09
N THR A 97 -9.05 -30.85 23.84
CA THR A 97 -9.08 -32.10 24.61
C THR A 97 -9.63 -33.29 23.82
N GLU A 98 -10.68 -33.08 23.01
CA GLU A 98 -11.44 -34.16 22.38
C GLU A 98 -11.03 -34.44 20.93
N ARG A 99 -10.48 -33.46 20.23
CA ARG A 99 -10.26 -33.55 18.78
C ARG A 99 -8.81 -33.40 18.33
N GLY A 100 -7.87 -33.48 19.25
CA GLY A 100 -6.44 -33.44 18.94
C GLY A 100 -5.89 -32.04 18.69
N GLY A 101 -6.57 -31.03 19.23
CA GLY A 101 -6.12 -29.63 19.22
C GLY A 101 -6.97 -28.71 18.37
N ALA A 102 -7.07 -27.45 18.81
CA ALA A 102 -7.71 -26.38 18.05
C ALA A 102 -6.82 -25.86 16.89
N GLY A 103 -5.54 -26.23 16.89
CA GLY A 103 -4.58 -25.74 15.92
C GLY A 103 -4.37 -24.22 16.01
N ARG A 104 -4.14 -23.59 14.89
CA ARG A 104 -4.01 -22.11 14.82
C ARG A 104 -5.40 -21.48 14.87
N ILE A 105 -5.63 -20.63 15.89
CA ILE A 105 -6.95 -20.03 16.14
C ILE A 105 -6.97 -18.62 15.56
N ILE A 106 -7.91 -18.35 14.65
CA ILE A 106 -8.07 -17.08 13.97
C ILE A 106 -9.47 -16.53 14.22
N MET A 107 -9.53 -15.33 14.78
CA MET A 107 -10.74 -14.54 14.91
C MET A 107 -10.86 -13.54 13.76
N LEU A 108 -11.97 -13.60 13.04
CA LEU A 108 -12.24 -12.67 11.93
C LEU A 108 -12.70 -11.33 12.51
N ALA A 109 -11.89 -10.28 12.34
CA ALA A 109 -12.14 -8.96 12.89
C ALA A 109 -11.58 -7.85 11.98
N ALA A 110 -12.30 -6.73 11.86
CA ALA A 110 -11.84 -5.58 11.07
C ALA A 110 -10.49 -4.99 11.55
N ALA A 111 -10.20 -5.11 12.85
CA ALA A 111 -8.94 -4.65 13.46
C ALA A 111 -7.77 -5.65 13.31
N GLY A 112 -8.00 -6.81 12.66
CA GLY A 112 -7.00 -7.84 12.48
C GLY A 112 -5.93 -7.51 11.44
N LYS A 113 -4.89 -8.35 11.39
CA LYS A 113 -3.88 -8.30 10.33
C LYS A 113 -4.55 -8.54 8.97
N PRO A 114 -4.19 -7.80 7.91
CA PRO A 114 -4.77 -8.04 6.59
C PRO A 114 -4.50 -9.47 6.08
N LEU A 115 -5.54 -10.11 5.54
CA LEU A 115 -5.39 -11.35 4.79
C LEU A 115 -4.63 -11.06 3.48
N THR A 116 -3.42 -11.57 3.39
CA THR A 116 -2.57 -11.47 2.19
C THR A 116 -2.33 -12.85 1.60
N GLN A 117 -1.87 -12.90 0.35
CA GLN A 117 -1.48 -14.17 -0.27
C GLN A 117 -0.35 -14.88 0.51
N SER A 118 0.55 -14.12 1.14
CA SER A 118 1.58 -14.69 2.03
C SER A 118 0.96 -15.37 3.24
N LEU A 119 0.02 -14.70 3.92
CA LEU A 119 -0.69 -15.30 5.06
C LEU A 119 -1.50 -16.53 4.62
N ALA A 120 -2.17 -16.47 3.48
CA ALA A 120 -2.89 -17.63 2.94
C ALA A 120 -1.97 -18.85 2.72
N ARG A 121 -0.72 -18.62 2.23
CA ARG A 121 0.30 -19.69 2.10
C ARG A 121 0.77 -20.25 3.45
N GLU A 122 0.86 -19.41 4.47
CA GLU A 122 1.18 -19.88 5.83
C GLU A 122 0.06 -20.77 6.33
N LEU A 123 -1.19 -20.31 6.24
CA LEU A 123 -2.37 -21.03 6.70
C LEU A 123 -2.59 -22.36 5.98
N ALA A 124 -2.28 -22.41 4.68
CA ALA A 124 -2.36 -23.65 3.88
C ALA A 124 -1.41 -24.77 4.35
N ARG A 125 -0.41 -24.46 5.18
CA ARG A 125 0.55 -25.42 5.73
C ARG A 125 0.15 -25.97 7.10
N GLU A 126 -0.89 -25.41 7.71
CA GLU A 126 -1.38 -25.84 9.00
C GLU A 126 -2.16 -27.17 8.87
N GLU A 127 -1.95 -28.08 9.80
CA GLU A 127 -2.76 -29.30 9.87
C GLU A 127 -4.18 -29.02 10.35
N THR A 128 -4.33 -28.02 11.22
CA THR A 128 -5.62 -27.64 11.82
C THR A 128 -5.71 -26.13 11.94
N LEU A 129 -6.82 -25.57 11.46
CA LEU A 129 -7.22 -24.17 11.66
C LEU A 129 -8.52 -24.11 12.44
N THR A 130 -8.66 -23.13 13.30
CA THR A 130 -9.93 -22.82 13.97
C THR A 130 -10.30 -21.37 13.67
N LEU A 131 -11.43 -21.16 13.00
CA LEU A 131 -11.95 -19.85 12.61
C LEU A 131 -13.08 -19.45 13.54
N VAL A 132 -12.96 -18.30 14.19
CA VAL A 132 -13.96 -17.76 15.11
C VAL A 132 -14.69 -16.63 14.42
N CYS A 133 -15.99 -16.83 14.12
CA CYS A 133 -16.86 -15.85 13.47
C CYS A 133 -17.48 -14.94 14.54
N GLY A 134 -17.07 -13.67 14.57
CA GLY A 134 -17.68 -12.67 15.43
C GLY A 134 -19.05 -12.22 14.91
N ARG A 135 -19.93 -11.87 15.85
CA ARG A 135 -21.25 -11.25 15.59
C ARG A 135 -21.46 -10.06 16.53
N TYR A 136 -22.56 -9.35 16.34
CA TYR A 136 -22.90 -8.15 17.11
C TYR A 136 -21.82 -7.06 16.98
N GLU A 137 -21.45 -6.40 18.10
CA GLU A 137 -20.35 -5.42 18.14
C GLU A 137 -18.96 -6.07 18.20
N GLY A 138 -18.90 -7.41 18.28
CA GLY A 138 -17.68 -8.19 18.33
C GLY A 138 -17.67 -9.23 19.46
N ILE A 139 -16.47 -9.69 19.76
CA ILE A 139 -16.20 -10.69 20.79
C ILE A 139 -15.48 -10.01 21.95
N ASP A 140 -15.75 -10.40 23.19
CA ASP A 140 -15.06 -9.90 24.38
C ASP A 140 -13.53 -10.02 24.20
N ALA A 141 -12.85 -8.88 24.32
CA ALA A 141 -11.41 -8.76 23.99
C ALA A 141 -10.51 -9.66 24.84
N ARG A 142 -10.95 -10.07 26.03
CA ARG A 142 -10.21 -10.99 26.90
C ARG A 142 -9.99 -12.38 26.30
N LEU A 143 -10.66 -12.72 25.19
CA LEU A 143 -10.42 -13.98 24.48
C LEU A 143 -8.95 -14.10 24.06
N MET A 144 -8.33 -13.01 23.63
CA MET A 144 -6.92 -12.96 23.20
C MET A 144 -5.92 -13.04 24.37
N ASP A 145 -6.36 -12.69 25.59
CA ASP A 145 -5.54 -12.81 26.80
C ASP A 145 -5.60 -14.24 27.38
N ILE A 146 -6.67 -14.99 27.08
CA ILE A 146 -6.94 -16.33 27.63
C ILE A 146 -6.40 -17.44 26.71
N LEU A 147 -6.49 -17.26 25.40
CA LEU A 147 -6.11 -18.23 24.37
C LEU A 147 -5.24 -17.58 23.29
N PRO A 148 -4.38 -18.33 22.61
CA PRO A 148 -3.51 -17.83 21.55
C PRO A 148 -4.30 -17.55 20.27
N VAL A 149 -5.16 -16.55 20.29
CA VAL A 149 -6.03 -16.15 19.18
C VAL A 149 -5.41 -15.00 18.39
N GLU A 150 -5.28 -15.18 17.08
CA GLU A 150 -4.87 -14.13 16.16
C GLU A 150 -6.08 -13.46 15.53
N GLN A 151 -6.02 -12.15 15.32
CA GLN A 151 -7.04 -11.43 14.56
C GLN A 151 -6.63 -11.28 13.09
N VAL A 152 -7.56 -11.59 12.17
CA VAL A 152 -7.36 -11.41 10.72
C VAL A 152 -8.53 -10.62 10.13
N SER A 153 -8.19 -9.63 9.30
CA SER A 153 -9.12 -8.83 8.50
C SER A 153 -9.05 -9.23 7.04
N VAL A 154 -10.20 -9.37 6.39
CA VAL A 154 -10.28 -9.70 4.95
C VAL A 154 -10.33 -8.47 4.05
N GLY A 155 -10.32 -7.27 4.62
CA GLY A 155 -10.34 -6.00 3.87
C GLY A 155 -10.86 -4.84 4.70
N GLU A 156 -10.91 -3.66 4.08
CA GLU A 156 -11.33 -2.40 4.69
C GLU A 156 -12.85 -2.21 4.60
N ALA A 157 -13.62 -3.22 5.04
CA ALA A 157 -15.08 -3.20 5.05
C ALA A 157 -15.61 -3.84 6.33
N VAL A 158 -16.70 -3.29 6.86
CA VAL A 158 -17.42 -3.87 7.99
C VAL A 158 -18.50 -4.81 7.47
N LEU A 159 -18.48 -6.07 7.92
CA LEU A 159 -19.43 -7.10 7.57
C LEU A 159 -20.44 -7.31 8.70
N ASN A 160 -21.62 -7.89 8.37
CA ASN A 160 -22.64 -8.22 9.38
C ASN A 160 -22.22 -9.32 10.37
N GLY A 161 -21.15 -10.04 10.07
CA GLY A 161 -20.57 -11.13 10.88
C GLY A 161 -19.34 -11.74 10.24
N GLY A 162 -18.67 -12.62 10.96
CA GLY A 162 -17.41 -13.22 10.54
C GLY A 162 -17.53 -14.33 9.49
N GLU A 163 -18.72 -14.84 9.18
CA GLU A 163 -18.92 -16.01 8.32
C GLU A 163 -18.43 -15.80 6.89
N ALA A 164 -18.74 -14.65 6.28
CA ALA A 164 -18.25 -14.33 4.94
C ALA A 164 -16.73 -14.17 4.93
N ALA A 165 -16.17 -13.55 5.97
CA ALA A 165 -14.71 -13.43 6.12
C ALA A 165 -14.04 -14.80 6.32
N ALA A 166 -14.66 -15.71 7.08
CA ALA A 166 -14.19 -17.08 7.23
C ALA A 166 -14.15 -17.81 5.89
N MET A 167 -15.19 -17.67 5.07
CA MET A 167 -15.19 -18.27 3.72
C MET A 167 -14.12 -17.71 2.81
N MET A 168 -13.86 -16.40 2.83
CA MET A 168 -12.75 -15.81 2.07
C MET A 168 -11.41 -16.41 2.47
N LEU A 169 -11.18 -16.61 3.78
CA LEU A 169 -9.96 -17.22 4.29
C LEU A 169 -9.88 -18.70 3.89
N VAL A 170 -10.98 -19.46 4.02
CA VAL A 170 -11.07 -20.86 3.58
C VAL A 170 -10.70 -20.99 2.11
N GLU A 171 -11.35 -20.22 1.22
CA GLU A 171 -11.09 -20.22 -0.22
C GLU A 171 -9.63 -19.87 -0.55
N ALA A 172 -9.08 -18.82 0.11
CA ALA A 172 -7.72 -18.37 -0.13
C ALA A 172 -6.67 -19.40 0.32
N ALA A 173 -6.88 -20.09 1.45
CA ALA A 173 -5.93 -21.05 2.00
C ALA A 173 -6.06 -22.44 1.35
N THR A 174 -7.26 -22.97 1.18
CA THR A 174 -7.46 -24.35 0.72
C THR A 174 -7.03 -24.56 -0.72
N ARG A 175 -7.18 -23.53 -1.61
CA ARG A 175 -6.71 -23.61 -2.99
C ARG A 175 -5.20 -23.79 -3.14
N LEU A 176 -4.44 -23.51 -2.08
CA LEU A 176 -2.98 -23.67 -2.02
C LEU A 176 -2.53 -25.02 -1.47
N ILE A 177 -3.47 -25.89 -1.08
CA ILE A 177 -3.17 -27.25 -0.64
C ILE A 177 -2.78 -28.08 -1.87
N PRO A 178 -1.68 -28.86 -1.83
CA PRO A 178 -1.30 -29.76 -2.90
C PRO A 178 -2.44 -30.71 -3.31
N GLY A 179 -2.73 -30.77 -4.62
CA GLY A 179 -3.82 -31.59 -5.15
C GLY A 179 -5.21 -30.96 -5.13
N PHE A 180 -5.40 -29.78 -4.54
CA PHE A 180 -6.68 -29.06 -4.54
C PHE A 180 -7.01 -28.50 -5.93
N MET A 181 -6.05 -27.88 -6.59
CA MET A 181 -6.14 -27.42 -7.97
C MET A 181 -5.58 -28.48 -8.91
N GLY A 182 -6.25 -28.74 -10.04
CA GLY A 182 -5.90 -29.84 -10.97
C GLY A 182 -4.55 -29.68 -11.70
N LYS A 183 -3.91 -28.50 -11.63
CA LYS A 183 -2.55 -28.24 -12.14
C LYS A 183 -1.84 -27.32 -11.14
N GLU A 184 -0.74 -27.80 -10.58
CA GLU A 184 0.09 -27.04 -9.61
C GLU A 184 0.70 -25.76 -10.21
N GLU A 185 0.97 -25.74 -11.53
CA GLU A 185 1.55 -24.61 -12.25
C GLU A 185 0.64 -23.38 -12.36
N SER A 186 -0.67 -23.51 -12.04
CA SER A 186 -1.63 -22.40 -12.16
C SER A 186 -1.45 -21.32 -11.10
N GLY A 187 -0.75 -21.59 -9.99
CA GLY A 187 -0.62 -20.68 -8.85
C GLY A 187 0.52 -19.66 -8.95
N ASP A 188 1.52 -19.90 -9.80
CA ASP A 188 2.73 -19.07 -9.84
C ASP A 188 2.55 -17.78 -10.62
N ASP A 189 1.70 -17.78 -11.64
CA ASP A 189 1.39 -16.63 -12.51
C ASP A 189 0.21 -15.76 -11.98
N GLU A 190 -0.44 -16.15 -10.89
CA GLU A 190 -1.60 -15.45 -10.36
C GLU A 190 -1.23 -14.12 -9.67
N SER A 191 -2.21 -13.22 -9.59
CA SER A 191 -2.08 -11.95 -8.86
C SER A 191 -1.53 -12.16 -7.45
N PHE A 192 -0.63 -11.28 -7.03
CA PHE A 192 0.08 -11.30 -5.74
C PHE A 192 1.14 -12.40 -5.56
N SER A 193 1.23 -13.37 -6.45
CA SER A 193 2.22 -14.47 -6.34
C SER A 193 3.65 -13.98 -6.61
N ALA A 194 3.84 -13.18 -7.66
CA ALA A 194 5.12 -12.57 -8.03
C ALA A 194 5.19 -11.06 -7.71
N GLY A 195 4.35 -10.56 -6.79
CA GLY A 195 4.33 -9.14 -6.41
C GLY A 195 3.64 -8.21 -7.41
N LEU A 196 2.99 -8.74 -8.44
CA LEU A 196 2.23 -7.97 -9.43
C LEU A 196 0.80 -8.49 -9.52
N LEU A 197 -0.07 -7.69 -10.15
CA LEU A 197 -1.37 -8.16 -10.61
C LEU A 197 -1.20 -8.95 -11.91
N GLU A 198 -2.07 -9.93 -12.11
CA GLU A 198 -2.07 -10.80 -13.29
C GLU A 198 -2.42 -10.03 -14.57
N TYR A 199 -1.95 -10.55 -15.70
CA TYR A 199 -2.27 -10.06 -17.03
C TYR A 199 -3.69 -10.49 -17.45
N PRO A 200 -4.33 -9.82 -18.45
CA PRO A 200 -5.67 -10.18 -18.91
C PRO A 200 -5.65 -11.47 -19.72
N HIS A 201 -6.66 -12.32 -19.50
CA HIS A 201 -6.87 -13.56 -20.23
C HIS A 201 -7.87 -13.39 -21.36
N PHE A 202 -7.67 -14.13 -22.44
CA PHE A 202 -8.53 -14.16 -23.61
C PHE A 202 -8.90 -15.60 -23.96
N THR A 203 -10.14 -15.80 -24.44
CA THR A 203 -10.64 -17.10 -24.87
C THR A 203 -11.36 -16.98 -26.24
N ARG A 204 -11.87 -18.08 -26.75
CA ARG A 204 -12.64 -18.14 -27.99
C ARG A 204 -14.01 -17.47 -27.83
N PRO A 205 -14.55 -16.87 -28.91
CA PRO A 205 -14.01 -16.79 -30.27
C PRO A 205 -12.85 -15.79 -30.42
N GLU A 206 -12.08 -15.88 -31.49
CA GLU A 206 -10.94 -15.01 -31.79
C GLU A 206 -11.33 -13.54 -31.99
N VAL A 207 -12.52 -13.30 -32.53
CA VAL A 207 -13.13 -11.96 -32.67
C VAL A 207 -14.53 -12.03 -32.11
N PHE A 208 -14.86 -11.11 -31.24
CA PHE A 208 -16.19 -10.94 -30.68
C PHE A 208 -16.62 -9.47 -30.75
N GLU A 209 -17.76 -9.18 -31.39
CA GLU A 209 -18.27 -7.80 -31.64
C GLU A 209 -17.18 -6.84 -32.15
N ASP A 210 -16.46 -7.29 -33.20
CA ASP A 210 -15.34 -6.57 -33.84
C ASP A 210 -14.10 -6.31 -32.93
N VAL A 211 -14.07 -6.90 -31.72
CA VAL A 211 -12.92 -6.83 -30.83
C VAL A 211 -12.09 -8.12 -30.95
N PRO A 212 -10.87 -8.06 -31.52
CA PRO A 212 -10.03 -9.24 -31.68
C PRO A 212 -9.22 -9.57 -30.43
N VAL A 213 -8.84 -10.84 -30.28
CA VAL A 213 -7.77 -11.26 -29.37
C VAL A 213 -6.44 -10.65 -29.87
N PRO A 214 -5.57 -10.12 -28.99
CA PRO A 214 -4.27 -9.57 -29.40
C PRO A 214 -3.44 -10.52 -30.24
N ASP A 215 -2.89 -10.02 -31.37
CA ASP A 215 -2.15 -10.82 -32.36
C ASP A 215 -0.97 -11.58 -31.75
N VAL A 216 -0.29 -10.98 -30.77
CA VAL A 216 0.83 -11.62 -30.07
C VAL A 216 0.43 -12.95 -29.43
N LEU A 217 -0.79 -13.06 -28.89
CA LEU A 217 -1.29 -14.28 -28.23
C LEU A 217 -1.60 -15.40 -29.24
N ARG A 218 -1.76 -15.05 -30.52
CA ARG A 218 -2.03 -15.98 -31.61
C ARG A 218 -0.75 -16.37 -32.43
N SER A 219 0.37 -15.72 -32.11
CA SER A 219 1.61 -15.87 -32.88
C SER A 219 2.30 -17.23 -32.71
N GLY A 220 2.02 -17.96 -31.61
CA GLY A 220 2.78 -19.16 -31.23
C GLY A 220 4.19 -18.88 -30.71
N ASP A 221 4.62 -17.63 -30.68
CA ASP A 221 5.94 -17.24 -30.17
C ASP A 221 5.88 -17.08 -28.66
N HIS A 222 6.31 -18.10 -27.91
CA HIS A 222 6.27 -18.14 -26.46
C HIS A 222 7.07 -17.00 -25.81
N GLY A 223 8.19 -16.57 -26.41
CA GLY A 223 9.00 -15.46 -25.89
C GLY A 223 8.25 -14.13 -25.97
N ARG A 224 7.65 -13.84 -27.12
CA ARG A 224 6.84 -12.63 -27.32
C ARG A 224 5.57 -12.65 -26.45
N ILE A 225 4.94 -13.81 -26.27
CA ILE A 225 3.78 -13.98 -25.39
C ILE A 225 4.17 -13.71 -23.93
N ALA A 226 5.28 -14.29 -23.45
CA ALA A 226 5.76 -14.08 -22.09
C ALA A 226 6.08 -12.60 -21.82
N LYS A 227 6.78 -11.92 -22.75
CA LYS A 227 7.07 -10.50 -22.67
C LYS A 227 5.77 -9.68 -22.59
N TRP A 228 4.83 -9.93 -23.49
CA TRP A 228 3.54 -9.22 -23.51
C TRP A 228 2.77 -9.41 -22.20
N ARG A 229 2.72 -10.64 -21.67
CA ARG A 229 2.07 -10.93 -20.37
C ARG A 229 2.71 -10.13 -19.25
N ARG A 230 4.05 -10.08 -19.18
CA ARG A 230 4.78 -9.29 -18.18
C ARG A 230 4.44 -7.81 -18.29
N GLU A 231 4.45 -7.26 -19.50
CA GLU A 231 4.09 -5.87 -19.78
C GLU A 231 2.64 -5.55 -19.36
N GLN A 232 1.69 -6.46 -19.60
CA GLN A 232 0.30 -6.26 -19.17
C GLN A 232 0.15 -6.33 -17.64
N SER A 233 0.88 -7.22 -16.97
CA SER A 233 0.92 -7.28 -15.50
C SER A 233 1.45 -5.97 -14.90
N LEU A 234 2.56 -5.46 -15.40
CA LEU A 234 3.13 -4.16 -15.00
C LEU A 234 2.13 -3.02 -15.21
N ARG A 235 1.54 -2.96 -16.40
CA ARG A 235 0.55 -1.93 -16.76
C ARG A 235 -0.70 -1.99 -15.88
N THR A 236 -1.21 -3.20 -15.60
CA THR A 236 -2.38 -3.38 -14.73
C THR A 236 -2.05 -2.98 -13.31
N THR A 237 -0.88 -3.41 -12.80
CA THR A 237 -0.42 -3.06 -11.45
C THR A 237 -0.23 -1.54 -11.31
N LEU A 238 0.45 -0.90 -12.24
CA LEU A 238 0.64 0.55 -12.26
C LEU A 238 -0.70 1.31 -12.23
N ARG A 239 -1.71 0.80 -12.92
CA ARG A 239 -3.03 1.45 -13.01
C ARG A 239 -3.87 1.28 -11.76
N VAL A 240 -3.85 0.09 -11.14
CA VAL A 240 -4.83 -0.32 -10.11
C VAL A 240 -4.20 -0.34 -8.71
N ARG A 241 -2.96 -0.79 -8.60
CA ARG A 241 -2.22 -0.96 -7.35
C ARG A 241 -0.76 -0.52 -7.51
N PRO A 242 -0.50 0.77 -7.79
CA PRO A 242 0.87 1.29 -7.95
C PRO A 242 1.75 1.03 -6.72
N ASP A 243 1.16 1.01 -5.53
CA ASP A 243 1.83 0.67 -4.27
C ASP A 243 2.53 -0.69 -4.26
N MET A 244 2.08 -1.63 -5.08
CA MET A 244 2.72 -2.95 -5.18
C MET A 244 4.05 -2.91 -5.94
N LEU A 245 4.26 -1.92 -6.80
CA LEU A 245 5.50 -1.80 -7.58
C LEU A 245 6.73 -1.54 -6.69
N ASP A 246 6.55 -0.87 -5.54
CA ASP A 246 7.62 -0.60 -4.58
C ASP A 246 8.23 -1.89 -4.00
N GLY A 247 7.44 -2.94 -3.87
CA GLY A 247 7.87 -4.25 -3.36
C GLY A 247 8.09 -5.32 -4.43
N ALA A 248 7.76 -5.03 -5.69
CA ALA A 248 7.85 -6.00 -6.77
C ALA A 248 9.31 -6.20 -7.25
N PRO A 249 9.72 -7.42 -7.64
CA PRO A 249 11.02 -7.68 -8.23
C PRO A 249 11.05 -7.19 -9.67
N LEU A 250 11.34 -5.89 -9.87
CA LEU A 250 11.42 -5.26 -11.18
C LEU A 250 12.82 -5.41 -11.80
N THR A 251 12.87 -5.78 -13.08
CA THR A 251 14.07 -5.77 -13.90
C THR A 251 14.31 -4.39 -14.50
N SER A 252 15.49 -4.17 -15.10
CA SER A 252 15.79 -2.93 -15.84
C SER A 252 14.81 -2.72 -17.00
N ASP A 253 14.44 -3.79 -17.71
CA ASP A 253 13.48 -3.75 -18.82
C ASP A 253 12.06 -3.40 -18.34
N ASP A 254 11.66 -3.92 -17.16
CA ASP A 254 10.39 -3.56 -16.55
C ASP A 254 10.33 -2.06 -16.21
N MET A 255 11.41 -1.52 -15.64
CA MET A 255 11.50 -0.10 -15.30
C MET A 255 11.50 0.81 -16.55
N GLU A 256 12.15 0.36 -17.62
CA GLU A 256 12.12 1.06 -18.92
C GLU A 256 10.70 1.09 -19.50
N TYR A 257 10.04 -0.08 -19.55
CA TYR A 257 8.66 -0.20 -20.01
C TYR A 257 7.68 0.66 -19.19
N LEU A 258 7.83 0.69 -17.86
CA LEU A 258 6.98 1.51 -16.98
C LEU A 258 7.17 3.01 -17.27
N ARG A 259 8.41 3.48 -17.48
CA ARG A 259 8.70 4.88 -17.85
C ARG A 259 8.03 5.26 -19.17
N GLU A 260 8.18 4.44 -20.21
CA GLU A 260 7.54 4.65 -21.50
C GLU A 260 6.01 4.64 -21.39
N THR A 261 5.45 3.72 -20.58
CA THR A 261 4.00 3.63 -20.37
C THR A 261 3.45 4.86 -19.67
N VAL A 262 4.13 5.38 -18.66
CA VAL A 262 3.75 6.60 -17.95
C VAL A 262 3.79 7.80 -18.89
N GLU A 263 4.81 7.91 -19.75
CA GLU A 263 4.94 8.98 -20.73
C GLU A 263 3.86 8.91 -21.81
N ALA A 264 3.63 7.74 -22.39
CA ALA A 264 2.64 7.52 -23.45
C ALA A 264 1.19 7.73 -22.96
N ALA A 265 0.88 7.41 -21.72
CA ALA A 265 -0.46 7.59 -21.15
C ALA A 265 -0.84 9.05 -20.92
N GLY A 266 0.08 10.01 -21.15
CA GLY A 266 -0.18 11.42 -20.86
C GLY A 266 -0.57 11.62 -19.38
N ARG A 267 -0.20 10.69 -18.50
CA ARG A 267 -0.49 10.81 -17.07
C ARG A 267 0.00 12.17 -16.62
N LEU A 268 -0.92 12.93 -16.10
CA LEU A 268 -0.61 14.13 -15.35
C LEU A 268 0.50 13.75 -14.38
N ARG A 269 1.71 14.18 -14.70
CA ARG A 269 2.80 14.13 -13.73
C ARG A 269 2.35 15.11 -12.66
N LEU A 270 1.78 14.59 -11.57
CA LEU A 270 1.23 15.41 -10.48
C LEU A 270 2.24 16.45 -10.02
N GLY A 271 3.53 16.13 -10.11
CA GLY A 271 4.63 17.03 -9.85
C GLY A 271 4.57 18.33 -10.64
N ARG A 272 4.00 18.38 -11.86
CA ARG A 272 3.89 19.63 -12.63
C ARG A 272 2.96 20.67 -12.00
N ASN A 273 1.98 20.19 -11.23
CA ASN A 273 1.06 21.03 -10.45
C ASN A 273 1.60 21.33 -9.05
N LEU A 274 2.71 20.69 -8.65
CA LEU A 274 3.36 20.95 -7.38
C LEU A 274 4.48 21.97 -7.55
N HIS A 275 4.45 22.98 -6.74
CA HIS A 275 5.46 24.04 -6.64
C HIS A 275 5.98 24.09 -5.22
N CYS A 276 7.25 24.39 -5.02
CA CYS A 276 7.77 24.61 -3.68
C CYS A 276 8.41 25.99 -3.54
N ALA A 277 8.35 26.53 -2.33
CA ALA A 277 9.01 27.77 -1.99
C ALA A 277 9.87 27.61 -0.73
N LEU A 278 11.13 28.02 -0.80
CA LEU A 278 12.03 28.12 0.33
C LEU A 278 11.95 29.54 0.90
N VAL A 279 11.34 29.66 2.08
CA VAL A 279 11.04 30.95 2.71
C VAL A 279 12.18 31.34 3.66
N HIS A 280 12.89 32.42 3.29
CA HIS A 280 13.92 33.04 4.12
C HIS A 280 13.40 34.24 4.94
N TYR A 281 12.19 34.71 4.64
CA TYR A 281 11.50 35.79 5.33
C TYR A 281 9.97 35.74 5.09
N PRO A 282 9.15 35.99 6.12
CA PRO A 282 9.53 36.11 7.53
C PRO A 282 9.67 34.73 8.21
N VAL A 283 10.76 34.56 8.93
CA VAL A 283 11.04 33.35 9.71
C VAL A 283 11.42 33.68 11.15
N PHE A 284 11.28 32.72 12.05
CA PHE A 284 11.75 32.90 13.42
C PHE A 284 13.28 32.81 13.47
N LEU A 285 13.87 33.72 14.22
CA LEU A 285 15.25 33.71 14.68
C LEU A 285 15.29 33.21 16.15
N GLY A 286 16.51 32.93 16.68
CA GLY A 286 16.70 32.26 17.97
C GLY A 286 15.83 32.77 19.14
N ASP A 287 15.63 34.08 19.28
CA ASP A 287 14.86 34.69 20.36
C ASP A 287 13.35 34.87 20.06
N ARG A 288 12.77 34.07 19.18
CA ARG A 288 11.40 34.23 18.66
C ARG A 288 11.15 35.57 17.93
N LYS A 289 12.17 36.29 17.58
CA LYS A 289 12.07 37.48 16.73
C LYS A 289 11.86 37.06 15.28
N THR A 290 10.95 37.71 14.61
CA THR A 290 10.78 37.56 13.16
C THR A 290 11.89 38.29 12.44
N GLY A 291 12.49 37.62 11.46
CA GLY A 291 13.58 38.19 10.67
C GLY A 291 13.84 37.41 9.38
N ALA A 292 14.94 37.74 8.71
CA ALA A 292 15.39 37.04 7.52
C ALA A 292 16.62 36.19 7.81
N THR A 293 16.71 35.03 7.15
CA THR A 293 17.91 34.17 7.14
C THR A 293 18.66 34.35 5.82
N SER A 294 19.95 34.04 5.87
CA SER A 294 20.80 34.01 4.67
C SER A 294 20.54 32.79 3.81
N LEU A 295 20.63 32.99 2.50
CA LEU A 295 20.60 31.90 1.52
C LEU A 295 21.84 31.00 1.70
N THR A 296 21.66 29.70 1.62
CA THR A 296 22.76 28.76 1.49
C THR A 296 22.78 28.16 0.09
N ASN A 297 23.95 28.18 -0.54
CA ASN A 297 24.14 27.62 -1.87
C ASN A 297 23.74 26.13 -1.92
N LEU A 298 24.04 25.38 -0.85
CA LEU A 298 23.75 23.96 -0.74
C LEU A 298 22.23 23.67 -0.79
N ASP A 299 21.42 24.47 -0.09
CA ASP A 299 19.97 24.26 -0.07
C ASP A 299 19.37 24.54 -1.46
N VAL A 300 19.82 25.57 -2.16
CA VAL A 300 19.33 25.87 -3.53
C VAL A 300 19.66 24.74 -4.49
N HIS A 301 20.90 24.22 -4.45
CA HIS A 301 21.31 23.13 -5.31
C HIS A 301 20.52 21.84 -5.04
N ASP A 302 20.41 21.44 -3.80
CA ASP A 302 19.78 20.18 -3.44
C ASP A 302 18.26 20.23 -3.67
N ILE A 303 17.61 21.34 -3.31
CA ILE A 303 16.16 21.50 -3.55
C ILE A 303 15.86 21.60 -5.05
N ALA A 304 16.66 22.32 -5.84
CA ALA A 304 16.47 22.38 -7.28
C ALA A 304 16.55 20.99 -7.93
N ARG A 305 17.54 20.18 -7.53
CA ARG A 305 17.71 18.80 -8.01
C ARG A 305 16.55 17.89 -7.59
N CYS A 306 16.15 17.94 -6.32
CA CYS A 306 14.96 17.21 -5.85
C CYS A 306 13.70 17.64 -6.63
N SER A 307 13.49 18.95 -6.81
CA SER A 307 12.35 19.47 -7.57
C SER A 307 12.34 18.97 -9.02
N ARG A 308 13.50 18.88 -9.66
CA ARG A 308 13.59 18.35 -11.03
C ARG A 308 13.37 16.86 -11.09
N THR A 309 13.91 16.09 -10.14
CA THR A 309 13.75 14.63 -10.04
C THR A 309 12.28 14.25 -9.92
N TYR A 310 11.54 14.94 -9.05
CA TYR A 310 10.09 14.72 -8.88
C TYR A 310 9.20 15.48 -9.88
N GLY A 311 9.79 16.16 -10.86
CA GLY A 311 9.05 16.81 -11.95
C GLY A 311 8.20 18.01 -11.54
N LEU A 312 8.60 18.76 -10.50
CA LEU A 312 7.88 19.93 -10.01
C LEU A 312 7.71 21.01 -11.09
N GLY A 313 6.65 21.80 -10.98
CA GLY A 313 6.39 22.95 -11.83
C GLY A 313 7.41 24.07 -11.63
N SER A 314 7.79 24.38 -10.38
CA SER A 314 8.83 25.37 -10.05
C SER A 314 9.36 25.22 -8.62
N PHE A 315 10.54 25.80 -8.40
CA PHE A 315 11.12 26.02 -7.08
C PHE A 315 11.40 27.51 -6.91
N THR A 316 10.79 28.16 -5.91
CA THR A 316 10.93 29.59 -5.65
C THR A 316 11.72 29.85 -4.36
N VAL A 317 12.72 30.69 -4.42
CA VAL A 317 13.41 31.20 -3.23
C VAL A 317 12.79 32.55 -2.86
N VAL A 318 12.31 32.68 -1.62
CA VAL A 318 11.62 33.85 -1.11
C VAL A 318 12.55 34.61 -0.16
N THR A 319 13.02 35.79 -0.57
CA THR A 319 13.87 36.66 0.25
C THR A 319 13.75 38.15 -0.17
N PRO A 320 13.55 39.07 0.80
CA PRO A 320 13.54 40.52 0.51
C PRO A 320 14.95 41.11 0.42
N LEU A 321 16.00 40.39 0.82
CA LEU A 321 17.36 40.88 0.93
C LEU A 321 18.02 40.98 -0.46
N LYS A 322 18.34 42.17 -0.92
CA LYS A 322 18.90 42.45 -2.26
C LYS A 322 20.21 41.70 -2.53
N ASP A 323 21.09 41.63 -1.52
CA ASP A 323 22.37 40.92 -1.67
C ASP A 323 22.13 39.41 -1.90
N GLN A 324 21.16 38.81 -1.21
CA GLN A 324 20.81 37.41 -1.39
C GLN A 324 20.16 37.16 -2.76
N GLN A 325 19.34 38.09 -3.23
CA GLN A 325 18.77 38.05 -4.57
C GLN A 325 19.87 38.06 -5.64
N THR A 326 20.85 38.96 -5.52
CA THR A 326 22.00 39.05 -6.44
C THR A 326 22.85 37.75 -6.43
N ILE A 327 23.07 37.17 -5.27
CA ILE A 327 23.77 35.88 -5.15
C ILE A 327 22.98 34.77 -5.89
N LEU A 328 21.66 34.70 -5.69
CA LEU A 328 20.82 33.70 -6.34
C LEU A 328 20.80 33.90 -7.88
N GLU A 329 20.65 35.14 -8.36
CA GLU A 329 20.69 35.45 -9.80
C GLU A 329 22.01 35.04 -10.43
N THR A 330 23.13 35.33 -9.75
CA THR A 330 24.47 34.94 -10.21
C THR A 330 24.59 33.40 -10.27
N LEU A 331 24.08 32.69 -9.26
CA LEU A 331 24.10 31.26 -9.21
C LEU A 331 23.24 30.63 -10.32
N VAL A 332 22.02 31.12 -10.52
CA VAL A 332 21.13 30.62 -11.56
C VAL A 332 21.77 30.87 -12.94
N ARG A 333 22.26 32.05 -13.20
CA ARG A 333 22.91 32.39 -14.48
C ARG A 333 24.14 31.51 -14.76
N HIS A 334 24.97 31.24 -13.73
CA HIS A 334 26.12 30.36 -13.86
C HIS A 334 25.73 28.98 -14.40
N TRP A 335 24.63 28.42 -13.89
CA TRP A 335 24.18 27.09 -14.29
C TRP A 335 23.33 27.06 -15.53
N THR A 336 22.53 28.08 -15.82
CA THR A 336 21.62 28.10 -16.98
C THR A 336 22.25 28.66 -18.24
N GLU A 337 23.11 29.67 -18.14
CA GLU A 337 23.70 30.41 -19.27
C GLU A 337 25.23 30.37 -19.27
N GLY A 338 25.85 30.02 -18.16
CA GLY A 338 27.28 30.05 -17.97
C GLY A 338 27.99 28.72 -18.19
N PRO A 339 29.31 28.66 -17.91
CA PRO A 339 30.15 27.47 -18.14
C PRO A 339 29.71 26.28 -17.27
N GLY A 340 29.03 26.51 -16.15
CA GLY A 340 28.49 25.43 -15.30
C GLY A 340 27.48 24.54 -16.04
N GLY A 341 26.60 25.15 -16.84
CA GLY A 341 25.61 24.44 -17.63
C GLY A 341 26.22 23.56 -18.73
N VAL A 342 27.30 24.00 -19.31
CA VAL A 342 28.04 23.22 -20.30
C VAL A 342 28.72 21.99 -19.67
N SER A 343 29.29 22.17 -18.48
CA SER A 343 30.00 21.09 -17.77
C SER A 343 29.04 20.07 -17.12
N ASN A 344 27.82 20.47 -16.77
CA ASN A 344 26.82 19.61 -16.15
C ASN A 344 25.40 19.99 -16.60
N PRO A 345 24.93 19.41 -17.72
CA PRO A 345 23.60 19.70 -18.29
C PRO A 345 22.44 19.36 -17.34
N ASP A 346 22.53 18.27 -16.59
CA ASP A 346 21.49 17.85 -15.63
C ASP A 346 21.27 18.92 -14.54
N ARG A 347 22.36 19.56 -14.12
CA ARG A 347 22.29 20.65 -13.14
C ARG A 347 21.72 21.92 -13.75
N ALA A 348 22.03 22.19 -14.99
CA ALA A 348 21.42 23.30 -15.74
C ALA A 348 19.89 23.11 -15.81
N GLU A 349 19.47 21.91 -16.12
CA GLU A 349 18.04 21.54 -16.18
C GLU A 349 17.36 21.72 -14.81
N ALA A 350 17.99 21.28 -13.72
CA ALA A 350 17.46 21.50 -12.37
C ALA A 350 17.32 23.00 -12.03
N PHE A 351 18.32 23.80 -12.38
CA PHE A 351 18.30 25.25 -12.15
C PHE A 351 17.31 26.01 -13.02
N SER A 352 16.87 25.44 -14.14
CA SER A 352 15.81 26.00 -14.96
C SER A 352 14.46 26.15 -14.24
N LEU A 353 14.26 25.38 -13.16
CA LEU A 353 13.08 25.45 -12.29
C LEU A 353 13.15 26.58 -11.25
N VAL A 354 14.34 27.10 -10.94
CA VAL A 354 14.56 28.07 -9.86
C VAL A 354 13.95 29.43 -10.24
N ARG A 355 13.19 29.98 -9.31
CA ARG A 355 12.57 31.31 -9.39
C ARG A 355 12.91 32.09 -8.13
N MET A 356 12.68 33.41 -8.17
CA MET A 356 12.91 34.29 -7.04
C MET A 356 11.69 35.20 -6.81
N ALA A 357 11.37 35.40 -5.54
CA ALA A 357 10.34 36.34 -5.11
C ALA A 357 10.82 37.12 -3.88
N SER A 358 10.33 38.35 -3.71
CA SER A 358 10.65 39.19 -2.53
C SER A 358 9.87 38.77 -1.29
N ASP A 359 8.71 38.16 -1.47
CA ASP A 359 7.78 37.70 -0.44
C ASP A 359 6.94 36.52 -0.93
N VAL A 360 6.11 35.97 -0.05
CA VAL A 360 5.26 34.81 -0.35
C VAL A 360 4.19 35.14 -1.40
N GLN A 361 3.67 36.38 -1.39
CA GLN A 361 2.70 36.77 -2.40
C GLN A 361 3.31 36.75 -3.81
N GLY A 362 4.54 37.25 -3.98
CA GLY A 362 5.25 37.16 -5.24
C GLY A 362 5.49 35.70 -5.69
N ALA A 363 5.69 34.76 -4.75
CA ALA A 363 5.78 33.36 -5.10
C ALA A 363 4.43 32.78 -5.58
N ILE A 364 3.32 33.19 -4.99
CA ILE A 364 1.96 32.84 -5.42
C ILE A 364 1.72 33.40 -6.85
N ASP A 365 2.05 34.67 -7.09
CA ASP A 365 1.84 35.33 -8.39
C ASP A 365 2.64 34.65 -9.51
N LEU A 366 3.86 34.17 -9.22
CA LEU A 366 4.67 33.37 -10.15
C LEU A 366 4.02 32.05 -10.55
N VAL A 367 3.40 31.38 -9.61
CA VAL A 367 2.68 30.12 -9.89
C VAL A 367 1.40 30.40 -10.67
N GLU A 368 0.64 31.40 -10.27
CA GLU A 368 -0.59 31.81 -10.94
C GLU A 368 -0.33 32.25 -12.40
N ALA A 369 0.72 33.04 -12.63
CA ALA A 369 1.13 33.45 -13.99
C ALA A 369 1.53 32.23 -14.86
N ARG A 370 2.08 31.18 -14.27
CA ARG A 370 2.50 29.99 -14.98
C ARG A 370 1.34 29.02 -15.29
N THR A 371 0.40 28.86 -14.35
CA THR A 371 -0.65 27.85 -14.41
C THR A 371 -2.01 28.37 -14.83
N GLY A 372 -2.19 29.68 -14.78
CA GLY A 372 -3.49 30.35 -14.99
C GLY A 372 -4.43 30.26 -13.80
N GLN A 373 -3.98 29.68 -12.67
CA GLN A 373 -4.79 29.46 -11.46
C GLN A 373 -3.99 29.85 -10.22
N ARG A 374 -4.68 30.45 -9.25
CA ARG A 374 -4.09 30.71 -7.94
C ARG A 374 -3.84 29.37 -7.23
N PRO A 375 -2.61 29.10 -6.77
CA PRO A 375 -2.30 27.84 -6.09
C PRO A 375 -2.97 27.73 -4.73
N VAL A 376 -3.25 26.51 -4.30
CA VAL A 376 -3.51 26.22 -2.89
C VAL A 376 -2.21 26.39 -2.13
N LEU A 377 -2.22 27.22 -1.11
CA LEU A 377 -1.04 27.56 -0.31
C LEU A 377 -0.94 26.61 0.89
N LEU A 378 0.09 25.80 0.96
CA LEU A 378 0.28 24.83 2.03
C LEU A 378 1.58 25.09 2.80
N GLY A 379 1.45 25.17 4.13
CA GLY A 379 2.59 25.32 5.02
C GLY A 379 3.19 23.97 5.43
N THR A 380 4.49 23.96 5.72
CA THR A 380 5.15 22.84 6.41
C THR A 380 5.69 23.31 7.75
N SER A 381 5.63 22.46 8.76
CA SER A 381 6.11 22.76 10.10
C SER A 381 6.66 21.50 10.76
N ALA A 382 7.69 21.67 11.59
CA ALA A 382 8.17 20.60 12.48
C ALA A 382 7.32 20.48 13.77
N ARG A 383 6.41 21.43 14.02
CA ARG A 383 5.52 21.45 15.18
C ARG A 383 4.24 20.67 14.89
N ASP A 384 3.56 20.19 15.94
CA ASP A 384 2.32 19.41 15.86
C ASP A 384 1.09 20.28 15.60
N ASN A 385 1.16 21.18 14.62
CA ASN A 385 0.06 22.06 14.25
C ASN A 385 -0.54 21.76 12.86
N GLY A 386 -0.01 20.75 12.16
CA GLY A 386 -0.48 20.34 10.84
C GLY A 386 -1.25 19.02 10.88
N VAL A 387 -2.33 18.94 10.10
CA VAL A 387 -3.20 17.75 10.03
C VAL A 387 -3.32 17.19 8.61
N MET A 388 -2.92 17.95 7.58
CA MET A 388 -3.06 17.54 6.19
C MET A 388 -2.09 16.40 5.87
N THR A 389 -2.62 15.36 5.24
CA THR A 389 -1.84 14.17 4.86
C THR A 389 -1.21 14.34 3.47
N PRO A 390 -0.12 13.59 3.15
CA PRO A 390 0.41 13.55 1.78
C PRO A 390 -0.64 13.13 0.74
N GLN A 391 -1.56 12.24 1.10
CA GLN A 391 -2.66 11.84 0.23
C GLN A 391 -3.58 13.01 -0.10
N ALA A 392 -3.96 13.80 0.88
CA ALA A 392 -4.80 14.99 0.65
C ALA A 392 -4.12 16.00 -0.31
N VAL A 393 -2.78 16.11 -0.25
CA VAL A 393 -2.03 16.93 -1.21
C VAL A 393 -2.10 16.33 -2.62
N ARG A 394 -1.92 15.00 -2.76
CA ARG A 394 -2.07 14.32 -4.06
C ARG A 394 -3.44 14.56 -4.68
N ASP A 395 -4.49 14.48 -3.89
CA ASP A 395 -5.87 14.69 -4.34
C ASP A 395 -6.06 16.11 -4.89
N LEU A 396 -5.45 17.11 -4.25
CA LEU A 396 -5.46 18.50 -4.74
C LEU A 396 -4.71 18.65 -6.07
N LEU A 397 -3.57 17.96 -6.23
CA LEU A 397 -2.70 18.07 -7.42
C LEU A 397 -3.36 17.56 -8.70
N VAL A 398 -4.42 16.79 -8.63
CA VAL A 398 -5.16 16.31 -9.80
C VAL A 398 -5.72 17.48 -10.61
N ASP A 399 -6.29 18.49 -9.92
CA ASP A 399 -7.06 19.56 -10.58
C ASP A 399 -6.51 20.96 -10.31
N ARG A 400 -5.60 21.12 -9.34
CA ARG A 400 -5.18 22.45 -8.87
C ARG A 400 -3.67 22.54 -8.66
N PRO A 401 -3.04 23.68 -8.95
CA PRO A 401 -1.67 23.95 -8.53
C PRO A 401 -1.60 24.09 -7.01
N VAL A 402 -0.55 23.54 -6.42
CA VAL A 402 -0.24 23.61 -4.98
C VAL A 402 1.13 24.25 -4.80
N LEU A 403 1.24 25.23 -3.91
CA LEU A 403 2.51 25.82 -3.49
C LEU A 403 2.83 25.41 -2.06
N LEU A 404 3.84 24.53 -1.90
CA LEU A 404 4.36 24.11 -0.59
C LEU A 404 5.41 25.11 -0.09
N LEU A 405 5.20 25.63 1.12
CA LEU A 405 6.13 26.54 1.78
C LEU A 405 7.04 25.77 2.77
N PHE A 406 8.34 25.96 2.65
CA PHE A 406 9.34 25.42 3.56
C PHE A 406 10.10 26.58 4.22
N GLY A 407 10.02 26.65 5.54
CA GLY A 407 10.71 27.69 6.33
C GLY A 407 12.16 27.32 6.61
N THR A 408 13.01 28.33 6.72
CA THR A 408 14.40 28.24 7.20
C THR A 408 14.50 28.66 8.67
N GLY A 409 15.67 28.62 9.26
CA GLY A 409 15.91 29.02 10.65
C GLY A 409 15.10 28.18 11.65
N HIS A 410 14.31 28.81 12.49
CA HIS A 410 13.43 28.16 13.48
C HIS A 410 11.99 27.99 12.98
N GLY A 411 11.78 28.01 11.66
CA GLY A 411 10.48 27.88 11.00
C GLY A 411 9.86 29.21 10.58
N MET A 412 8.79 29.10 9.76
CA MET A 412 8.04 30.27 9.29
C MET A 412 7.35 31.01 10.42
N ALA A 413 7.23 32.31 10.27
CA ALA A 413 6.48 33.16 11.19
C ALA A 413 4.98 32.77 11.20
N PRO A 414 4.24 32.96 12.32
CA PRO A 414 2.84 32.57 12.44
C PRO A 414 1.96 33.16 11.35
N GLU A 415 2.19 34.43 11.01
CA GLU A 415 1.41 35.14 9.99
C GLU A 415 1.45 34.46 8.60
N ILE A 416 2.54 33.73 8.28
CA ILE A 416 2.62 32.94 7.05
C ILE A 416 1.84 31.64 7.18
N LEU A 417 1.94 30.96 8.32
CA LEU A 417 1.22 29.71 8.57
C LEU A 417 -0.29 29.94 8.66
N ASP A 418 -0.70 31.05 9.28
CA ASP A 418 -2.11 31.44 9.40
C ASP A 418 -2.73 31.85 8.05
N ALA A 419 -1.91 32.30 7.10
CA ALA A 419 -2.34 32.62 5.75
C ALA A 419 -2.40 31.42 4.81
N CYS A 420 -1.93 30.24 5.23
CA CYS A 420 -2.00 29.01 4.44
C CYS A 420 -3.42 28.41 4.46
N ASP A 421 -3.83 27.84 3.34
CA ASP A 421 -5.07 27.05 3.22
C ASP A 421 -5.03 25.75 4.05
N GLY A 422 -3.82 25.30 4.39
CA GLY A 422 -3.59 24.12 5.24
C GLY A 422 -2.13 23.96 5.63
N ILE A 423 -1.89 23.14 6.63
CA ILE A 423 -0.53 22.79 7.10
C ILE A 423 -0.36 21.28 7.05
N LEU A 424 0.74 20.83 6.43
CA LEU A 424 1.07 19.40 6.37
C LEU A 424 1.40 18.89 7.76
N ARG A 425 0.96 17.66 8.02
CA ARG A 425 1.34 16.92 9.22
C ARG A 425 2.87 16.78 9.27
N PRO A 426 3.50 16.95 10.46
CA PRO A 426 4.93 16.81 10.62
C PRO A 426 5.47 15.47 10.09
N LEU A 427 6.65 15.47 9.48
CA LEU A 427 7.25 14.25 8.92
C LEU A 427 7.52 13.18 9.99
N ARG A 428 7.87 13.58 11.21
CA ARG A 428 8.14 12.72 12.37
C ARG A 428 7.18 13.03 13.52
N TRP A 429 5.88 12.83 13.31
CA TRP A 429 4.84 13.15 14.29
C TRP A 429 4.74 12.17 15.48
N MET A 430 5.40 10.99 15.39
CA MET A 430 5.46 10.00 16.49
C MET A 430 6.73 10.12 17.35
N ASP A 431 7.59 11.11 17.11
CA ASP A 431 8.84 11.29 17.82
C ASP A 431 8.99 12.75 18.25
N ALA A 432 9.46 12.97 19.47
CA ALA A 432 9.69 14.31 20.01
C ALA A 432 10.80 15.07 19.27
N TYR A 433 11.79 14.36 18.68
CA TYR A 433 12.85 14.97 17.88
C TYR A 433 12.47 15.03 16.41
N ASN A 434 12.11 16.23 15.93
CA ASN A 434 11.74 16.48 14.54
C ASN A 434 12.46 17.73 13.99
N HIS A 435 13.80 17.65 13.85
CA HIS A 435 14.65 18.74 13.38
C HIS A 435 15.46 18.30 12.15
N LEU A 436 14.79 18.23 11.01
CA LEU A 436 15.44 17.95 9.72
C LEU A 436 16.05 19.23 9.14
N PRO A 437 17.21 19.14 8.43
CA PRO A 437 17.63 20.24 7.56
C PRO A 437 16.59 20.49 6.49
N VAL A 438 16.34 21.75 6.11
CA VAL A 438 15.25 22.11 5.19
C VAL A 438 15.29 21.33 3.88
N ARG A 439 16.44 21.14 3.27
CA ARG A 439 16.60 20.33 2.04
C ARG A 439 16.19 18.87 2.24
N GLY A 440 16.48 18.30 3.42
CA GLY A 440 16.04 16.97 3.80
C GLY A 440 14.52 16.90 3.98
N ALA A 441 13.92 17.92 4.64
CA ALA A 441 12.49 18.01 4.79
C ALA A 441 11.79 18.13 3.42
N VAL A 442 12.32 18.91 2.49
CA VAL A 442 11.81 19.01 1.11
C VAL A 442 11.85 17.65 0.43
N ALA A 443 13.02 16.98 0.39
CA ALA A 443 13.18 15.70 -0.30
C ALA A 443 12.21 14.64 0.23
N ILE A 444 12.10 14.49 1.55
CA ILE A 444 11.19 13.51 2.18
C ILE A 444 9.71 13.89 1.93
N THR A 445 9.37 15.19 1.94
CA THR A 445 8.00 15.62 1.64
C THR A 445 7.62 15.31 0.20
N LEU A 446 8.50 15.60 -0.75
CA LEU A 446 8.27 15.31 -2.17
C LEU A 446 8.11 13.81 -2.40
N ASP A 447 8.96 12.99 -1.79
CA ASP A 447 8.87 11.53 -1.84
C ASP A 447 7.54 11.01 -1.31
N ARG A 448 7.09 11.48 -0.14
CA ARG A 448 5.81 11.09 0.44
C ARG A 448 4.59 11.57 -0.33
N VAL A 449 4.68 12.73 -0.97
CA VAL A 449 3.58 13.30 -1.77
C VAL A 449 3.52 12.67 -3.14
N LEU A 450 4.63 12.50 -3.83
CA LEU A 450 4.68 12.05 -5.21
C LEU A 450 5.06 10.57 -5.33
N GLY A 451 6.10 10.09 -4.59
CA GLY A 451 6.64 8.75 -4.74
C GLY A 451 7.15 8.48 -6.16
N ASP A 452 7.37 7.22 -6.49
CA ASP A 452 7.81 6.80 -7.83
C ASP A 452 6.66 6.66 -8.83
N CYS A 453 5.43 6.57 -8.34
CA CYS A 453 4.26 6.20 -9.15
C CYS A 453 3.31 7.37 -9.47
N CYS A 454 3.69 8.60 -9.14
CA CYS A 454 2.83 9.79 -9.33
C CYS A 454 3.37 10.79 -10.33
#